data_a99e1929c937dca58d591c89d61328df
#
_entry.id   a99e1929c937dca58d591c89d61328df
#
_cell.length_a   1.000
_cell.length_b   1.000
_cell.length_c   1.000
_cell.angle_alpha   90.00
_cell.angle_beta   90.00
_cell.angle_gamma   90.00
#
_symmetry.space_group_name_H-M   'P 1'
#
loop_
_entity.id
_entity.type
_entity.pdbx_description
1 polymer ?
#
loop_
_entity_poly.entity_id
_entity_poly.type
_entity_poly.pdbx_seq_one_letter_code
_entity_poly.pdbx_strand_id
1 'polypeptide(L)'
;VSSDEQIQTVFDEIAKHWDGLDIIVHAVAYAPREELAGPFVESSTRDGFRIAHEISSYSFVALAKAGMPLMQGRQGALLTLTYIGADRAIPNYNVMGLAKASLEAGVRYLAQSLGPKGIRVNGISAGPIRTLAAAGITDFKKLLDYNDLMAPLGRGVTIEEVGNVAAF
;
A
#
# COMPACT_ATOMS: atom_id res chain seq x y z
N VAL A 1 -4.73 -10.85 4.85
CA VAL A 1 -4.26 -10.72 3.44
C VAL A 1 -3.06 -11.60 3.12
N SER A 2 -2.54 -12.35 4.09
CA SER A 2 -1.45 -13.33 3.93
C SER A 2 -1.93 -14.73 3.50
N SER A 3 -3.22 -14.91 3.22
CA SER A 3 -3.80 -16.16 2.74
C SER A 3 -4.79 -15.87 1.61
N ASP A 4 -4.54 -16.45 0.44
CA ASP A 4 -5.42 -16.33 -0.72
C ASP A 4 -6.80 -16.93 -0.45
N GLU A 5 -6.87 -17.99 0.36
CA GLU A 5 -8.12 -18.62 0.79
C GLU A 5 -8.98 -17.68 1.63
N GLN A 6 -8.38 -16.98 2.59
CA GLN A 6 -9.08 -15.98 3.40
C GLN A 6 -9.50 -14.77 2.57
N ILE A 7 -8.66 -14.33 1.63
CA ILE A 7 -9.04 -13.26 0.68
C ILE A 7 -10.27 -13.71 -0.13
N GLN A 8 -10.25 -14.90 -0.71
CA GLN A 8 -11.38 -15.41 -1.47
C GLN A 8 -12.65 -15.49 -0.62
N THR A 9 -12.56 -16.00 0.61
CA THR A 9 -13.68 -16.08 1.55
C THR A 9 -14.34 -14.70 1.80
N VAL A 10 -13.52 -13.63 1.91
CA VAL A 10 -14.06 -12.27 2.08
C VAL A 10 -14.87 -11.84 0.84
N PHE A 11 -14.36 -12.07 -0.37
CA PHE A 11 -15.09 -11.69 -1.59
C PHE A 11 -16.32 -12.56 -1.83
N ASP A 12 -16.28 -13.85 -1.45
CA ASP A 12 -17.44 -14.74 -1.50
C ASP A 12 -18.54 -14.26 -0.52
N GLU A 13 -18.13 -13.75 0.65
CA GLU A 13 -19.10 -13.19 1.61
C GLU A 13 -19.68 -11.86 1.10
N ILE A 14 -18.86 -10.98 0.53
CA ILE A 14 -19.33 -9.72 -0.07
C ILE A 14 -20.36 -10.01 -1.18
N ALA A 15 -20.13 -11.00 -2.02
CA ALA A 15 -21.03 -11.39 -3.10
C ALA A 15 -22.43 -11.84 -2.63
N LYS A 16 -22.60 -12.24 -1.36
CA LYS A 16 -23.90 -12.56 -0.80
C LYS A 16 -24.74 -11.32 -0.45
N HIS A 17 -24.08 -10.17 -0.27
CA HIS A 17 -24.73 -8.96 0.21
C HIS A 17 -24.79 -7.85 -0.85
N TRP A 18 -23.85 -7.85 -1.80
CA TRP A 18 -23.72 -6.84 -2.85
C TRP A 18 -23.70 -7.49 -4.24
N ASP A 19 -24.31 -6.84 -5.18
CA ASP A 19 -24.35 -7.27 -6.59
C ASP A 19 -23.04 -6.98 -7.36
N GLY A 20 -22.11 -6.26 -6.74
CA GLY A 20 -20.78 -5.95 -7.28
C GLY A 20 -20.00 -4.94 -6.45
N LEU A 21 -18.79 -4.66 -6.91
CA LEU A 21 -17.88 -3.70 -6.31
C LEU A 21 -17.43 -2.67 -7.34
N ASP A 22 -17.44 -1.41 -6.94
CA ASP A 22 -16.92 -0.30 -7.75
C ASP A 22 -15.51 0.10 -7.34
N ILE A 23 -15.15 -0.05 -6.05
CA ILE A 23 -13.87 0.42 -5.52
C ILE A 23 -13.27 -0.62 -4.56
N ILE A 24 -11.97 -0.86 -4.70
CA ILE A 24 -11.17 -1.60 -3.72
C ILE A 24 -10.00 -0.71 -3.27
N VAL A 25 -9.93 -0.42 -1.97
CA VAL A 25 -8.83 0.33 -1.36
C VAL A 25 -7.91 -0.62 -0.60
N HIS A 26 -6.69 -0.76 -1.07
CA HIS A 26 -5.63 -1.50 -0.41
C HIS A 26 -4.81 -0.56 0.47
N ALA A 27 -5.11 -0.53 1.76
CA ALA A 27 -4.42 0.27 2.76
C ALA A 27 -3.68 -0.62 3.78
N VAL A 28 -2.99 -1.64 3.29
CA VAL A 28 -2.32 -2.65 4.11
C VAL A 28 -0.82 -2.60 3.87
N ALA A 29 -0.03 -2.61 4.96
CA ALA A 29 1.41 -2.79 4.91
C ALA A 29 1.89 -3.40 6.23
N TYR A 30 2.87 -4.27 6.16
CA TYR A 30 3.51 -4.85 7.33
C TYR A 30 4.93 -5.31 7.01
N ALA A 31 5.84 -5.06 7.93
CA ALA A 31 7.13 -5.73 8.03
C ALA A 31 7.45 -5.99 9.50
N PRO A 32 8.18 -7.06 9.85
CA PRO A 32 8.67 -7.26 11.20
C PRO A 32 9.47 -6.06 11.69
N ARG A 33 9.32 -5.70 12.95
CA ARG A 33 9.91 -4.45 13.50
C ARG A 33 11.43 -4.44 13.42
N GLU A 34 12.05 -5.58 13.61
CA GLU A 34 13.50 -5.78 13.51
C GLU A 34 14.05 -5.46 12.12
N GLU A 35 13.25 -5.65 11.08
CA GLU A 35 13.59 -5.31 9.69
C GLU A 35 13.59 -3.79 9.43
N LEU A 36 12.94 -3.02 10.30
CA LEU A 36 12.79 -1.57 10.21
C LEU A 36 13.72 -0.82 11.19
N ALA A 37 14.81 -1.45 11.59
CA ALA A 37 15.76 -0.89 12.55
C ALA A 37 17.21 -1.13 12.10
N GLY A 38 18.05 -0.09 12.21
CA GLY A 38 19.47 -0.18 11.86
C GLY A 38 19.78 -0.21 10.35
N PRO A 39 21.03 -0.50 10.00
CA PRO A 39 21.46 -0.54 8.60
C PRO A 39 20.75 -1.64 7.80
N PHE A 40 20.28 -1.29 6.61
CA PHE A 40 19.51 -2.20 5.74
C PHE A 40 20.18 -3.57 5.53
N VAL A 41 21.48 -3.58 5.23
CA VAL A 41 22.19 -4.82 4.93
C VAL A 41 22.33 -5.76 6.14
N GLU A 42 22.31 -5.21 7.35
CA GLU A 42 22.45 -5.97 8.59
C GLU A 42 21.09 -6.46 9.13
N SER A 43 20.05 -5.64 8.97
CA SER A 43 18.71 -5.92 9.48
C SER A 43 17.87 -6.80 8.56
N SER A 44 18.19 -6.84 7.27
CA SER A 44 17.35 -7.55 6.29
C SER A 44 17.58 -9.06 6.34
N THR A 45 16.51 -9.79 6.62
CA THR A 45 16.50 -11.26 6.60
C THR A 45 15.66 -11.78 5.42
N ARG A 46 15.88 -13.05 5.04
CA ARG A 46 15.08 -13.71 3.99
C ARG A 46 13.59 -13.75 4.36
N ASP A 47 13.28 -14.09 5.61
CA ASP A 47 11.90 -14.21 6.08
C ASP A 47 11.24 -12.85 6.21
N GLY A 48 11.92 -11.83 6.75
CA GLY A 48 11.42 -10.48 6.84
C GLY A 48 11.13 -9.88 5.46
N PHE A 49 12.05 -10.10 4.50
CA PHE A 49 11.86 -9.71 3.11
C PHE A 49 10.63 -10.37 2.50
N ARG A 50 10.48 -11.70 2.67
CA ARG A 50 9.31 -12.45 2.19
C ARG A 50 8.01 -11.92 2.79
N ILE A 51 7.95 -11.77 4.12
CA ILE A 51 6.76 -11.29 4.83
C ILE A 51 6.37 -9.88 4.38
N ALA A 52 7.35 -8.97 4.28
CA ALA A 52 7.08 -7.59 3.85
C ALA A 52 6.50 -7.54 2.43
N HIS A 53 7.04 -8.30 1.48
CA HIS A 53 6.55 -8.32 0.10
C HIS A 53 5.22 -9.03 -0.03
N GLU A 54 5.02 -10.13 0.66
CA GLU A 54 3.77 -10.90 0.66
C GLU A 54 2.59 -10.03 1.14
N ILE A 55 2.77 -9.36 2.30
CA ILE A 55 1.69 -8.57 2.91
C ILE A 55 1.56 -7.18 2.28
N SER A 56 2.68 -6.52 1.92
CA SER A 56 2.63 -5.10 1.53
C SER A 56 2.64 -4.88 0.01
N SER A 57 2.84 -5.92 -0.80
CA SER A 57 2.88 -5.84 -2.26
C SER A 57 1.96 -6.88 -2.92
N TYR A 58 2.23 -8.18 -2.74
CA TYR A 58 1.48 -9.24 -3.39
C TYR A 58 -0.01 -9.20 -3.03
N SER A 59 -0.35 -8.87 -1.79
CA SER A 59 -1.74 -8.80 -1.33
C SER A 59 -2.61 -7.86 -2.18
N PHE A 60 -2.04 -6.80 -2.76
CA PHE A 60 -2.77 -5.92 -3.69
C PHE A 60 -3.17 -6.66 -4.97
N VAL A 61 -2.27 -7.47 -5.51
CA VAL A 61 -2.54 -8.31 -6.69
C VAL A 61 -3.56 -9.39 -6.35
N ALA A 62 -3.44 -10.02 -5.18
CA ALA A 62 -4.38 -11.03 -4.71
C ALA A 62 -5.79 -10.48 -4.51
N LEU A 63 -5.93 -9.29 -3.89
CA LEU A 63 -7.21 -8.60 -3.75
C LEU A 63 -7.81 -8.21 -5.10
N ALA A 64 -6.99 -7.71 -6.03
CA ALA A 64 -7.44 -7.39 -7.38
C ALA A 64 -7.97 -8.63 -8.10
N LYS A 65 -7.25 -9.76 -8.00
CA LYS A 65 -7.65 -11.04 -8.60
C LYS A 65 -8.97 -11.55 -8.04
N ALA A 66 -9.12 -11.58 -6.72
CA ALA A 66 -10.31 -12.08 -6.05
C ALA A 66 -11.53 -11.15 -6.24
N GLY A 67 -11.31 -9.81 -6.25
CA GLY A 67 -12.38 -8.83 -6.42
C GLY A 67 -12.82 -8.59 -7.85
N MET A 68 -11.98 -8.92 -8.84
CA MET A 68 -12.27 -8.67 -10.26
C MET A 68 -13.62 -9.21 -10.74
N PRO A 69 -14.10 -10.42 -10.34
CA PRO A 69 -15.41 -10.91 -10.75
C PRO A 69 -16.56 -10.00 -10.32
N LEU A 70 -16.47 -9.36 -9.14
CA LEU A 70 -17.48 -8.43 -8.63
C LEU A 70 -17.38 -7.03 -9.26
N MET A 71 -16.30 -6.73 -9.96
CA MET A 71 -16.08 -5.45 -10.66
C MET A 71 -16.39 -5.54 -12.16
N GLN A 72 -16.76 -6.72 -12.66
CA GLN A 72 -16.99 -6.94 -14.07
C GLN A 72 -18.18 -6.12 -14.60
N GLY A 73 -17.98 -5.41 -15.71
CA GLY A 73 -19.01 -4.56 -16.32
C GLY A 73 -19.21 -3.20 -15.61
N ARG A 74 -18.42 -2.92 -14.56
CA ARG A 74 -18.42 -1.65 -13.84
C ARG A 74 -17.19 -0.82 -14.22
N GLN A 75 -17.29 0.50 -14.12
CA GLN A 75 -16.15 1.41 -14.24
C GLN A 75 -15.43 1.48 -12.88
N GLY A 76 -14.71 0.41 -12.56
CA GLY A 76 -14.14 0.23 -11.24
C GLY A 76 -12.83 0.99 -11.01
N ALA A 77 -12.44 1.07 -9.73
CA ALA A 77 -11.15 1.60 -9.33
C ALA A 77 -10.48 0.75 -8.24
N LEU A 78 -9.19 0.49 -8.45
CA LEU A 78 -8.29 -0.05 -7.44
C LEU A 78 -7.35 1.05 -6.97
N LEU A 79 -7.21 1.21 -5.66
CA LEU A 79 -6.35 2.21 -5.06
C LEU A 79 -5.44 1.58 -4.02
N THR A 80 -4.17 1.97 -4.01
CA THR A 80 -3.24 1.60 -2.93
C THR A 80 -2.51 2.80 -2.38
N LEU A 81 -1.94 2.65 -1.18
CA LEU A 81 -1.12 3.67 -0.53
C LEU A 81 0.34 3.27 -0.62
N THR A 82 1.17 4.16 -1.16
CA THR A 82 2.61 4.03 -1.22
C THR A 82 3.30 5.19 -0.50
N TYR A 83 4.61 5.24 -0.56
CA TYR A 83 5.43 6.23 0.09
C TYR A 83 6.72 6.47 -0.71
N ILE A 84 7.27 7.66 -0.63
CA ILE A 84 8.51 8.05 -1.34
C ILE A 84 9.70 7.10 -1.09
N GLY A 85 9.65 6.32 -0.02
CA GLY A 85 10.62 5.24 0.24
C GLY A 85 10.66 4.15 -0.81
N ALA A 86 9.68 4.09 -1.73
CA ALA A 86 9.72 3.24 -2.93
C ALA A 86 10.74 3.72 -3.96
N ASP A 87 10.99 5.03 -4.02
CA ASP A 87 11.85 5.69 -5.00
C ASP A 87 13.20 6.12 -4.38
N ARG A 88 13.23 6.40 -3.10
CA ARG A 88 14.40 6.90 -2.37
C ARG A 88 14.69 6.06 -1.15
N ALA A 89 15.98 5.81 -0.87
CA ALA A 89 16.40 5.15 0.36
C ALA A 89 16.12 6.05 1.58
N ILE A 90 15.19 5.64 2.41
CA ILE A 90 14.84 6.31 3.67
C ILE A 90 15.42 5.49 4.82
N PRO A 91 16.21 6.10 5.71
CA PRO A 91 16.76 5.39 6.88
C PRO A 91 15.67 4.68 7.69
N ASN A 92 15.94 3.44 8.12
CA ASN A 92 15.02 2.59 8.87
C ASN A 92 13.73 2.18 8.14
N TYR A 93 13.53 2.55 6.89
CA TYR A 93 12.41 2.07 6.08
C TYR A 93 12.72 0.72 5.43
N ASN A 94 13.98 0.46 5.14
CA ASN A 94 14.59 -0.83 4.79
C ASN A 94 13.72 -1.69 3.83
N VAL A 95 13.40 -2.93 4.23
CA VAL A 95 12.62 -3.87 3.38
C VAL A 95 11.26 -3.33 2.95
N MET A 96 10.68 -2.40 3.73
CA MET A 96 9.41 -1.78 3.37
C MET A 96 9.56 -0.90 2.12
N GLY A 97 10.70 -0.23 1.94
CA GLY A 97 10.99 0.53 0.72
C GLY A 97 10.95 -0.35 -0.52
N LEU A 98 11.56 -1.53 -0.44
CA LEU A 98 11.57 -2.51 -1.54
C LEU A 98 10.16 -3.06 -1.79
N ALA A 99 9.41 -3.36 -0.73
CA ALA A 99 8.03 -3.81 -0.85
C ALA A 99 7.13 -2.74 -1.50
N LYS A 100 7.33 -1.44 -1.17
CA LYS A 100 6.61 -0.34 -1.80
C LYS A 100 7.01 -0.12 -3.26
N ALA A 101 8.29 -0.29 -3.62
CA ALA A 101 8.72 -0.26 -5.02
C ALA A 101 8.08 -1.40 -5.84
N SER A 102 8.01 -2.60 -5.26
CA SER A 102 7.28 -3.73 -5.84
C SER A 102 5.78 -3.44 -5.98
N LEU A 103 5.15 -2.82 -4.97
CA LEU A 103 3.75 -2.41 -5.00
C LEU A 103 3.47 -1.41 -6.14
N GLU A 104 4.33 -0.41 -6.32
CA GLU A 104 4.20 0.58 -7.40
C GLU A 104 4.39 -0.04 -8.79
N ALA A 105 5.28 -1.01 -8.93
CA ALA A 105 5.33 -1.83 -10.13
C ALA A 105 4.02 -2.59 -10.33
N GLY A 106 3.46 -3.20 -9.27
CA GLY A 106 2.16 -3.87 -9.27
C GLY A 106 1.02 -2.97 -9.76
N VAL A 107 0.98 -1.69 -9.35
CA VAL A 107 0.01 -0.69 -9.86
C VAL A 107 0.08 -0.61 -11.37
N ARG A 108 1.27 -0.49 -11.97
CA ARG A 108 1.45 -0.37 -13.43
C ARG A 108 1.00 -1.62 -14.17
N TYR A 109 1.37 -2.82 -13.69
CA TYR A 109 0.99 -4.07 -14.30
C TYR A 109 -0.51 -4.35 -14.16
N LEU A 110 -1.11 -4.05 -13.02
CA LEU A 110 -2.55 -4.17 -12.83
C LEU A 110 -3.31 -3.16 -13.71
N ALA A 111 -2.85 -1.92 -13.82
CA ALA A 111 -3.46 -0.92 -14.69
C ALA A 111 -3.45 -1.37 -16.16
N GLN A 112 -2.34 -1.91 -16.64
CA GLN A 112 -2.23 -2.46 -18.00
C GLN A 112 -3.17 -3.65 -18.20
N SER A 113 -3.28 -4.54 -17.23
CA SER A 113 -4.10 -5.77 -17.33
C SER A 113 -5.60 -5.50 -17.19
N LEU A 114 -6.00 -4.54 -16.35
CA LEU A 114 -7.38 -4.26 -15.97
C LEU A 114 -7.99 -3.07 -16.73
N GLY A 115 -7.17 -2.19 -17.30
CA GLY A 115 -7.62 -1.06 -18.10
C GLY A 115 -8.58 -1.45 -19.24
N PRO A 116 -8.29 -2.49 -20.05
CA PRO A 116 -9.22 -2.97 -21.07
C PRO A 116 -10.58 -3.46 -20.54
N LYS A 117 -10.67 -3.73 -19.23
CA LYS A 117 -11.91 -4.10 -18.53
C LYS A 117 -12.64 -2.92 -17.90
N GLY A 118 -12.17 -1.68 -18.13
CA GLY A 118 -12.75 -0.47 -17.56
C GLY A 118 -12.37 -0.21 -16.10
N ILE A 119 -11.37 -0.90 -15.55
CA ILE A 119 -10.93 -0.76 -14.16
C ILE A 119 -9.65 0.07 -14.12
N ARG A 120 -9.69 1.20 -13.42
CA ARG A 120 -8.53 2.06 -13.16
C ARG A 120 -7.73 1.54 -11.98
N VAL A 121 -6.41 1.68 -11.99
CA VAL A 121 -5.53 1.28 -10.88
C VAL A 121 -4.56 2.40 -10.59
N ASN A 122 -4.58 2.91 -9.37
CA ASN A 122 -3.75 4.03 -8.95
C ASN A 122 -3.10 3.80 -7.58
N GLY A 123 -2.03 4.54 -7.31
CA GLY A 123 -1.39 4.60 -6.01
C GLY A 123 -1.26 6.04 -5.54
N ILE A 124 -1.50 6.29 -4.25
CA ILE A 124 -1.25 7.59 -3.62
C ILE A 124 0.06 7.49 -2.86
N SER A 125 1.06 8.29 -3.29
CA SER A 125 2.30 8.47 -2.54
C SER A 125 2.11 9.61 -1.55
N ALA A 126 1.56 9.28 -0.38
CA ALA A 126 1.32 10.24 0.68
C ALA A 126 2.61 10.58 1.44
N GLY A 127 2.69 11.80 1.97
CA GLY A 127 3.71 12.15 2.97
C GLY A 127 3.53 11.36 4.28
N PRO A 128 4.46 11.48 5.22
CA PRO A 128 4.35 10.78 6.50
C PRO A 128 3.17 11.32 7.30
N ILE A 129 2.31 10.40 7.77
CA ILE A 129 1.11 10.69 8.58
C ILE A 129 1.20 9.90 9.88
N ARG A 130 0.76 10.50 10.98
CA ARG A 130 0.69 9.82 12.29
C ARG A 130 -0.41 8.76 12.26
N THR A 131 0.00 7.50 12.16
CA THR A 131 -0.87 6.33 12.23
C THR A 131 -0.31 5.29 13.18
N LEU A 132 -1.11 4.31 13.58
CA LEU A 132 -0.63 3.17 14.40
C LEU A 132 0.50 2.42 13.67
N ALA A 133 0.39 2.23 12.36
CA ALA A 133 1.42 1.58 11.57
C ALA A 133 2.74 2.39 11.56
N ALA A 134 2.66 3.71 11.45
CA ALA A 134 3.81 4.59 11.46
C ALA A 134 4.53 4.62 12.83
N ALA A 135 3.83 4.34 13.93
CA ALA A 135 4.42 4.25 15.26
C ALA A 135 5.46 3.12 15.40
N GLY A 136 5.45 2.13 14.49
CA GLY A 136 6.44 1.05 14.42
C GLY A 136 7.78 1.47 13.80
N ILE A 137 7.84 2.62 13.13
CA ILE A 137 9.05 3.11 12.46
C ILE A 137 9.95 3.84 13.47
N THR A 138 11.19 3.42 13.56
CA THR A 138 12.18 4.07 14.45
C THR A 138 12.38 5.54 14.04
N ASP A 139 12.44 6.44 15.03
CA ASP A 139 12.62 7.88 14.83
C ASP A 139 11.52 8.56 13.97
N PHE A 140 10.32 8.00 13.88
CA PHE A 140 9.23 8.54 13.05
C PHE A 140 8.92 10.02 13.34
N LYS A 141 9.07 10.48 14.62
CA LYS A 141 8.90 11.89 14.95
C LYS A 141 9.89 12.79 14.22
N LYS A 142 11.17 12.39 14.16
CA LYS A 142 12.19 13.15 13.42
C LYS A 142 11.87 13.22 11.91
N LEU A 143 11.28 12.14 11.38
CA LEU A 143 10.84 12.10 9.98
C LEU A 143 9.71 13.10 9.72
N LEU A 144 8.74 13.22 10.64
CA LEU A 144 7.67 14.23 10.55
C LEU A 144 8.23 15.65 10.60
N ASP A 145 9.07 15.94 11.61
CA ASP A 145 9.67 17.26 11.80
C ASP A 145 10.51 17.67 10.57
N TYR A 146 11.26 16.72 10.01
CA TYR A 146 12.02 16.94 8.78
C TYR A 146 11.11 17.19 7.56
N ASN A 147 10.03 16.42 7.43
CA ASN A 147 9.05 16.60 6.36
C ASN A 147 8.40 17.98 6.43
N ASP A 148 8.00 18.43 7.62
CA ASP A 148 7.38 19.75 7.82
C ASP A 148 8.35 20.88 7.45
N LEU A 149 9.64 20.71 7.78
CA LEU A 149 10.68 21.66 7.41
C LEU A 149 10.92 21.72 5.89
N MET A 150 10.89 20.57 5.23
CA MET A 150 11.23 20.47 3.80
C MET A 150 10.03 20.67 2.86
N ALA A 151 8.81 20.52 3.36
CA ALA A 151 7.61 20.70 2.58
C ALA A 151 7.42 22.19 2.20
N PRO A 152 7.17 22.51 0.92
CA PRO A 152 6.96 23.92 0.50
C PRO A 152 5.86 24.64 1.25
N LEU A 153 4.83 23.92 1.74
CA LEU A 153 3.76 24.47 2.56
C LEU A 153 4.12 24.60 4.04
N GLY A 154 5.33 24.19 4.48
CA GLY A 154 5.77 24.24 5.86
C GLY A 154 4.98 23.34 6.82
N ARG A 155 4.32 22.32 6.30
CA ARG A 155 3.53 21.36 7.06
C ARG A 155 3.40 20.02 6.36
N GLY A 156 3.09 18.99 7.11
CA GLY A 156 2.73 17.68 6.58
C GLY A 156 1.32 17.65 5.98
N VAL A 157 1.02 16.57 5.27
CA VAL A 157 -0.29 16.24 4.72
C VAL A 157 -1.23 15.76 5.84
N THR A 158 -2.53 16.02 5.71
CA THR A 158 -3.56 15.51 6.62
C THR A 158 -4.23 14.25 6.10
N ILE A 159 -4.94 13.53 7.01
CA ILE A 159 -5.71 12.33 6.64
C ILE A 159 -6.83 12.71 5.68
N GLU A 160 -7.46 13.86 5.90
CA GLU A 160 -8.55 14.40 5.08
C GLU A 160 -8.06 14.73 3.66
N GLU A 161 -6.85 15.29 3.52
CA GLU A 161 -6.26 15.59 2.21
C GLU A 161 -5.99 14.29 1.42
N VAL A 162 -5.48 13.24 2.09
CA VAL A 162 -5.30 11.92 1.46
C VAL A 162 -6.65 11.31 1.09
N GLY A 163 -7.65 11.41 1.97
CA GLY A 163 -9.01 10.95 1.69
C GLY A 163 -9.64 11.65 0.50
N ASN A 164 -9.47 12.95 0.38
CA ASN A 164 -9.98 13.73 -0.77
C ASN A 164 -9.31 13.32 -2.09
N VAL A 165 -8.00 13.06 -2.08
CA VAL A 165 -7.30 12.53 -3.26
C VAL A 165 -7.77 11.12 -3.61
N ALA A 166 -8.07 10.30 -2.59
CA ALA A 166 -8.59 8.95 -2.80
C ALA A 166 -9.99 8.95 -3.42
N ALA A 167 -10.82 9.93 -3.07
CA ALA A 167 -12.18 10.07 -3.59
C ALA A 167 -12.23 10.65 -5.02
N PHE A 168 -11.21 11.40 -5.44
CA PHE A 168 -11.09 11.94 -6.79
C PHE A 168 -10.73 10.87 -7.80
#